data_5f39e84e52ac25ae181dc0a98c79abf3
#
_entry.id   5f39e84e52ac25ae181dc0a98c79abf3
#
_cell.length_a   1.000
_cell.length_b   1.000
_cell.length_c   1.000
_cell.angle_alpha   90.00
_cell.angle_beta   90.00
_cell.angle_gamma   90.00
#
_symmetry.space_group_name_H-M   'P 1'
#
loop_
_entity.id
_entity.type
_entity.pdbx_description
1 polymer ?
#
loop_
_entity_poly.entity_id
_entity_poly.type
_entity_poly.pdbx_seq_one_letter_code
_entity_poly.pdbx_strand_id
1 'polypeptide(L)'
;MRVTPHIAAIGTAVPTHDIHAAFIDWAERQLPEREARVFARMAARAGIDHRWSVLPAEHGSPVGATGFYAAQPHPGTAARMALYAQAAPMLALAAIADLRAQVALDGITHLVVASCTGFVAPGVDQIIARTLGLPGGVERTLIGFMGCYAAVAALRTARHIVRSEPAARVLVVTVELSTLHLQADRALEPLLAMLQFGDGAAAALVTATPQGLAIGQPFSATLPEAAELIRWDITDRGFAMHLSGEVPGRISTALRDPALVATLTGGRTVDRWAVHAGGRSILDAVEHALALPVDALDDSRAVLAANGNMSSATLMFVLARVLRGVPVEHGIALAFGPGLAAEGLAFASAA
;
A
#
# COMPACT_ATOMS: atom_id res chain seq x y z
N MET A 1 -15.76 23.16 19.37
CA MET A 1 -14.78 23.23 18.26
C MET A 1 -14.66 21.84 17.66
N ARG A 2 -14.51 21.70 16.33
CA ARG A 2 -14.28 20.38 15.72
C ARG A 2 -12.81 19.99 15.95
N VAL A 3 -12.59 18.81 16.56
CA VAL A 3 -11.25 18.27 16.80
C VAL A 3 -10.58 17.93 15.46
N THR A 4 -9.32 18.30 15.32
CA THR A 4 -8.48 17.92 14.18
C THR A 4 -7.64 16.69 14.54
N PRO A 5 -7.84 15.55 13.91
CA PRO A 5 -7.00 14.36 14.11
C PRO A 5 -5.62 14.54 13.46
N HIS A 6 -4.59 13.96 14.07
CA HIS A 6 -3.22 14.03 13.59
C HIS A 6 -2.58 12.65 13.53
N ILE A 7 -1.81 12.40 12.49
CA ILE A 7 -0.87 11.28 12.41
C ILE A 7 0.38 11.71 13.15
N ALA A 8 0.55 11.23 14.37
CA ALA A 8 1.66 11.64 15.23
C ALA A 8 3.02 11.12 14.71
N ALA A 9 3.05 9.87 14.25
CA ALA A 9 4.22 9.23 13.66
C ALA A 9 3.77 8.03 12.80
N ILE A 10 4.68 7.55 11.94
CA ILE A 10 4.50 6.35 11.12
C ILE A 10 5.77 5.50 11.21
N GLY A 11 5.61 4.25 11.67
CA GLY A 11 6.62 3.21 11.58
C GLY A 11 6.40 2.34 10.34
N THR A 12 7.48 1.79 9.79
CA THR A 12 7.46 1.00 8.56
C THR A 12 8.32 -0.24 8.70
N ALA A 13 7.95 -1.33 8.03
CA ALA A 13 8.74 -2.55 7.98
C ALA A 13 8.59 -3.25 6.63
N VAL A 14 9.69 -3.81 6.15
CA VAL A 14 9.73 -4.72 5.00
C VAL A 14 10.41 -6.02 5.43
N PRO A 15 10.12 -7.15 4.76
CA PRO A 15 10.87 -8.39 4.97
C PRO A 15 12.34 -8.25 4.54
N THR A 16 13.12 -9.30 4.80
CA THR A 16 14.58 -9.29 4.57
C THR A 16 15.01 -9.84 3.22
N HIS A 17 14.09 -10.50 2.47
CA HIS A 17 14.43 -11.13 1.19
C HIS A 17 14.09 -10.22 0.03
N ASP A 18 15.10 -9.75 -0.68
CA ASP A 18 14.91 -9.04 -1.96
C ASP A 18 14.73 -10.05 -3.08
N ILE A 19 13.57 -9.99 -3.73
CA ILE A 19 13.21 -10.92 -4.81
C ILE A 19 13.25 -10.28 -6.20
N HIS A 20 13.61 -9.00 -6.33
CA HIS A 20 13.38 -8.26 -7.57
C HIS A 20 14.15 -8.85 -8.75
N ALA A 21 15.47 -8.97 -8.63
CA ALA A 21 16.31 -9.51 -9.69
C ALA A 21 15.97 -10.98 -10.00
N ALA A 22 15.80 -11.81 -8.96
CA ALA A 22 15.46 -13.21 -9.13
C ALA A 22 14.10 -13.43 -9.81
N PHE A 23 13.12 -12.56 -9.54
CA PHE A 23 11.84 -12.60 -10.24
C PHE A 23 11.97 -12.22 -11.71
N ILE A 24 12.77 -11.19 -12.04
CA ILE A 24 13.01 -10.78 -13.44
C ILE A 24 13.61 -11.95 -14.23
N ASP A 25 14.68 -12.55 -13.71
CA ASP A 25 15.34 -13.70 -14.32
C ASP A 25 14.40 -14.89 -14.51
N TRP A 26 13.53 -15.14 -13.53
CA TRP A 26 12.53 -16.21 -13.61
C TRP A 26 11.47 -15.89 -14.68
N ALA A 27 10.91 -14.68 -14.68
CA ALA A 27 9.85 -14.28 -15.59
C ALA A 27 10.30 -14.29 -17.06
N GLU A 28 11.52 -13.83 -17.34
CA GLU A 28 12.09 -13.88 -18.69
C GLU A 28 12.14 -15.31 -19.23
N ARG A 29 12.46 -16.30 -18.38
CA ARG A 29 12.48 -17.72 -18.75
C ARG A 29 11.10 -18.34 -19.00
N GLN A 30 10.01 -17.69 -18.54
CA GLN A 30 8.64 -18.17 -18.80
C GLN A 30 8.12 -17.71 -20.18
N LEU A 31 8.73 -16.70 -20.78
CA LEU A 31 8.26 -16.03 -21.99
C LEU A 31 8.98 -16.51 -23.27
N PRO A 32 8.27 -16.48 -24.43
CA PRO A 32 8.94 -16.57 -25.72
C PRO A 32 9.96 -15.44 -25.90
N GLU A 33 11.03 -15.68 -26.65
CA GLU A 33 12.16 -14.76 -26.80
C GLU A 33 11.78 -13.30 -27.14
N ARG A 34 10.77 -13.11 -28.01
CA ARG A 34 10.29 -11.77 -28.38
C ARG A 34 9.65 -11.05 -27.19
N GLU A 35 8.82 -11.76 -26.43
CA GLU A 35 8.13 -11.21 -25.25
C GLU A 35 9.10 -11.01 -24.09
N ALA A 36 10.05 -11.90 -23.89
CA ALA A 36 11.12 -11.74 -22.90
C ALA A 36 11.91 -10.45 -23.12
N ARG A 37 12.25 -10.09 -24.37
CA ARG A 37 12.90 -8.83 -24.69
C ARG A 37 12.01 -7.61 -24.38
N VAL A 38 10.70 -7.72 -24.57
CA VAL A 38 9.74 -6.66 -24.19
C VAL A 38 9.68 -6.55 -22.67
N PHE A 39 9.55 -7.67 -21.96
CA PHE A 39 9.53 -7.73 -20.50
C PHE A 39 10.79 -7.08 -19.89
N ALA A 40 11.99 -7.49 -20.34
CA ALA A 40 13.25 -6.94 -19.85
C ALA A 40 13.32 -5.41 -20.00
N ARG A 41 12.90 -4.86 -21.15
CA ARG A 41 12.86 -3.41 -21.36
C ARG A 41 11.86 -2.70 -20.44
N MET A 42 10.71 -3.32 -20.18
CA MET A 42 9.70 -2.76 -19.28
C MET A 42 10.16 -2.86 -17.83
N ALA A 43 10.78 -3.97 -17.43
CA ALA A 43 11.39 -4.15 -16.11
C ALA A 43 12.46 -3.08 -15.82
N ALA A 44 13.40 -2.86 -16.77
CA ALA A 44 14.42 -1.83 -16.65
C ALA A 44 13.85 -0.39 -16.53
N ARG A 45 12.59 -0.17 -16.93
CA ARG A 45 11.90 1.12 -16.86
C ARG A 45 10.88 1.20 -15.74
N ALA A 46 10.70 0.15 -14.96
CA ALA A 46 9.69 0.10 -13.91
C ALA A 46 9.97 1.10 -12.77
N GLY A 47 11.23 1.55 -12.63
CA GLY A 47 11.65 2.44 -11.53
C GLY A 47 11.63 1.72 -10.19
N ILE A 48 11.90 0.41 -10.19
CA ILE A 48 11.94 -0.47 -9.01
C ILE A 48 13.35 -1.07 -8.94
N ASP A 49 14.01 -0.86 -7.81
CA ASP A 49 15.34 -1.43 -7.55
C ASP A 49 15.24 -2.65 -6.64
N HIS A 50 14.28 -2.63 -5.70
CA HIS A 50 14.08 -3.68 -4.70
C HIS A 50 12.60 -4.02 -4.53
N ARG A 51 12.32 -5.31 -4.27
CA ARG A 51 11.03 -5.80 -3.80
C ARG A 51 11.24 -6.87 -2.74
N TRP A 52 10.61 -6.66 -1.61
CA TRP A 52 10.79 -7.50 -0.43
C TRP A 52 9.74 -8.60 -0.35
N SER A 53 10.11 -9.76 0.22
CA SER A 53 9.21 -10.91 0.37
C SER A 53 9.41 -11.59 1.73
N VAL A 54 8.28 -12.03 2.32
CA VAL A 54 8.26 -12.90 3.50
C VAL A 54 8.60 -14.33 3.18
N LEU A 55 8.57 -14.71 1.90
CA LEU A 55 8.85 -16.08 1.49
C LEU A 55 10.33 -16.40 1.72
N PRO A 56 10.65 -17.54 2.34
CA PRO A 56 12.03 -17.95 2.53
C PRO A 56 12.68 -18.12 1.15
N ALA A 57 13.79 -17.44 0.98
CA ALA A 57 14.63 -17.55 -0.20
C ALA A 57 15.67 -18.66 0.03
N GLU A 58 15.29 -19.91 -0.09
CA GLU A 58 16.28 -20.96 -0.29
C GLU A 58 16.96 -20.68 -1.64
N HIS A 59 18.28 -20.50 -1.60
CA HIS A 59 19.08 -20.10 -2.76
C HIS A 59 18.69 -18.74 -3.43
N GLY A 60 18.11 -17.82 -2.68
CA GLY A 60 17.91 -16.44 -3.12
C GLY A 60 16.61 -16.13 -3.85
N SER A 61 15.70 -17.09 -4.04
CA SER A 61 14.43 -16.79 -4.72
C SER A 61 13.29 -17.75 -4.33
N PRO A 62 12.08 -17.22 -3.99
CA PRO A 62 10.88 -18.04 -3.80
C PRO A 62 10.42 -18.72 -5.09
N VAL A 63 10.90 -18.28 -6.25
CA VAL A 63 10.62 -18.85 -7.58
C VAL A 63 11.74 -19.76 -8.09
N GLY A 64 12.74 -20.04 -7.28
CA GLY A 64 13.82 -20.98 -7.57
C GLY A 64 13.37 -22.43 -7.57
N ALA A 65 14.29 -23.33 -7.92
CA ALA A 65 14.02 -24.77 -8.00
C ALA A 65 13.59 -25.43 -6.68
N THR A 66 13.89 -24.79 -5.55
CA THR A 66 13.58 -25.25 -4.18
C THR A 66 12.71 -24.28 -3.39
N GLY A 67 12.30 -23.15 -4.00
CA GLY A 67 11.47 -22.12 -3.34
C GLY A 67 10.01 -22.55 -3.16
N PHE A 68 9.23 -21.70 -2.52
CA PHE A 68 7.81 -21.95 -2.23
C PHE A 68 7.01 -22.31 -3.48
N TYR A 69 7.34 -21.71 -4.63
CA TYR A 69 6.68 -21.94 -5.91
C TYR A 69 7.33 -23.05 -6.78
N ALA A 70 8.31 -23.78 -6.23
CA ALA A 70 8.91 -24.94 -6.94
C ALA A 70 7.94 -26.10 -7.07
N ALA A 71 6.99 -26.26 -6.14
CA ALA A 71 5.99 -27.32 -6.17
C ALA A 71 5.08 -27.20 -7.41
N GLN A 72 4.79 -28.35 -8.03
CA GLN A 72 3.84 -28.43 -9.14
C GLN A 72 2.68 -29.36 -8.77
N PRO A 73 1.42 -28.91 -8.86
CA PRO A 73 1.02 -27.51 -9.15
C PRO A 73 1.48 -26.54 -8.07
N HIS A 74 1.54 -25.24 -8.40
CA HIS A 74 1.86 -24.20 -7.42
C HIS A 74 0.96 -24.29 -6.18
N PRO A 75 1.45 -23.86 -5.00
CA PRO A 75 0.68 -23.91 -3.76
C PRO A 75 -0.69 -23.25 -3.90
N GLY A 76 -1.73 -23.93 -3.42
CA GLY A 76 -3.10 -23.44 -3.42
C GLY A 76 -3.33 -22.34 -2.40
N THR A 77 -4.51 -21.73 -2.43
CA THR A 77 -4.90 -20.61 -1.57
C THR A 77 -4.77 -20.95 -0.08
N ALA A 78 -5.15 -22.16 0.34
CA ALA A 78 -5.02 -22.58 1.74
C ALA A 78 -3.56 -22.56 2.24
N ALA A 79 -2.60 -23.05 1.42
CA ALA A 79 -1.18 -23.03 1.78
C ALA A 79 -0.63 -21.59 1.86
N ARG A 80 -1.07 -20.69 0.96
CA ARG A 80 -0.72 -19.26 0.98
C ARG A 80 -1.29 -18.56 2.20
N MET A 81 -2.54 -18.85 2.58
CA MET A 81 -3.18 -18.32 3.78
C MET A 81 -2.54 -18.83 5.07
N ALA A 82 -2.03 -20.06 5.09
CA ALA A 82 -1.25 -20.58 6.22
C ALA A 82 0.04 -19.76 6.44
N LEU A 83 0.75 -19.39 5.38
CA LEU A 83 1.90 -18.49 5.47
C LEU A 83 1.48 -17.06 5.85
N TYR A 84 0.39 -16.55 5.28
CA TYR A 84 -0.14 -15.24 5.67
C TYR A 84 -0.44 -15.17 7.16
N ALA A 85 -1.10 -16.19 7.71
CA ALA A 85 -1.46 -16.26 9.12
C ALA A 85 -0.23 -16.16 10.06
N GLN A 86 0.93 -16.65 9.62
CA GLN A 86 2.19 -16.58 10.38
C GLN A 86 2.93 -15.26 10.12
N ALA A 87 3.11 -14.88 8.87
CA ALA A 87 4.00 -13.80 8.48
C ALA A 87 3.37 -12.39 8.61
N ALA A 88 2.07 -12.22 8.32
CA ALA A 88 1.44 -10.92 8.36
C ALA A 88 1.44 -10.28 9.77
N PRO A 89 1.09 -11.00 10.85
CA PRO A 89 1.20 -10.44 12.20
C PRO A 89 2.63 -10.07 12.58
N MET A 90 3.62 -10.88 12.19
CA MET A 90 5.04 -10.63 12.48
C MET A 90 5.52 -9.34 11.80
N LEU A 91 5.20 -9.16 10.52
CA LEU A 91 5.58 -7.97 9.77
C LEU A 91 4.87 -6.71 10.29
N ALA A 92 3.57 -6.83 10.63
CA ALA A 92 2.81 -5.75 11.27
C ALA A 92 3.43 -5.34 12.61
N LEU A 93 3.82 -6.30 13.45
CA LEU A 93 4.47 -6.03 14.73
C LEU A 93 5.85 -5.38 14.56
N ALA A 94 6.59 -5.70 13.49
CA ALA A 94 7.84 -5.02 13.18
C ALA A 94 7.61 -3.53 12.83
N ALA A 95 6.57 -3.21 12.05
CA ALA A 95 6.19 -1.81 11.77
C ALA A 95 5.72 -1.08 13.04
N ILE A 96 5.01 -1.76 13.93
CA ILE A 96 4.61 -1.20 15.23
C ILE A 96 5.84 -0.97 16.14
N ALA A 97 6.83 -1.84 16.09
CA ALA A 97 8.07 -1.65 16.84
C ALA A 97 8.85 -0.40 16.36
N ASP A 98 8.91 -0.18 15.03
CA ASP A 98 9.49 1.06 14.46
C ASP A 98 8.67 2.30 14.85
N LEU A 99 7.34 2.23 14.86
CA LEU A 99 6.48 3.31 15.38
C LEU A 99 6.73 3.58 16.86
N ARG A 100 6.87 2.55 17.67
CA ARG A 100 7.12 2.67 19.12
C ARG A 100 8.46 3.35 19.44
N ALA A 101 9.44 3.23 18.57
CA ALA A 101 10.71 3.96 18.71
C ALA A 101 10.55 5.48 18.48
N GLN A 102 9.46 5.92 17.86
CA GLN A 102 9.19 7.33 17.52
C GLN A 102 8.18 7.99 18.48
N VAL A 103 7.22 7.22 19.01
CA VAL A 103 6.13 7.74 19.84
C VAL A 103 5.63 6.67 20.84
N ALA A 104 5.22 7.12 22.02
CA ALA A 104 4.63 6.23 23.03
C ALA A 104 3.28 5.68 22.58
N LEU A 105 3.10 4.35 22.73
CA LEU A 105 1.88 3.64 22.35
C LEU A 105 1.01 3.23 23.56
N ASP A 106 1.18 3.90 24.71
CA ASP A 106 0.35 3.63 25.88
C ASP A 106 -1.08 4.11 25.64
N GLY A 107 -2.05 3.43 26.23
CA GLY A 107 -3.45 3.82 26.21
C GLY A 107 -4.11 3.75 24.83
N ILE A 108 -3.68 2.84 23.95
CA ILE A 108 -4.39 2.58 22.70
C ILE A 108 -5.82 2.13 22.99
N THR A 109 -6.78 2.83 22.42
CA THR A 109 -8.23 2.58 22.57
C THR A 109 -8.82 1.85 21.38
N HIS A 110 -8.27 2.10 20.18
CA HIS A 110 -8.76 1.55 18.93
C HIS A 110 -7.61 1.01 18.07
N LEU A 111 -7.86 -0.11 17.40
CA LEU A 111 -6.96 -0.72 16.43
C LEU A 111 -7.69 -0.86 15.10
N VAL A 112 -7.19 -0.16 14.07
CA VAL A 112 -7.70 -0.26 12.68
C VAL A 112 -6.63 -0.96 11.84
N VAL A 113 -6.95 -2.13 11.31
CA VAL A 113 -6.04 -2.93 10.48
C VAL A 113 -6.56 -2.96 9.05
N ALA A 114 -5.71 -2.71 8.06
CA ALA A 114 -6.04 -2.91 6.64
C ALA A 114 -5.12 -3.96 6.03
N SER A 115 -5.72 -4.93 5.31
CA SER A 115 -4.99 -5.92 4.52
C SER A 115 -5.89 -6.47 3.41
N CYS A 116 -5.34 -6.62 2.20
CA CYS A 116 -6.05 -7.22 1.07
C CYS A 116 -5.38 -8.49 0.52
N THR A 117 -4.30 -8.95 1.14
CA THR A 117 -3.49 -10.07 0.66
C THR A 117 -3.67 -11.36 1.47
N GLY A 118 -4.61 -11.38 2.40
CA GLY A 118 -4.94 -12.60 3.13
C GLY A 118 -6.02 -12.43 4.17
N PHE A 119 -6.55 -13.58 4.60
CA PHE A 119 -7.57 -13.69 5.63
C PHE A 119 -7.19 -14.79 6.62
N VAL A 120 -7.38 -14.51 7.89
CA VAL A 120 -7.17 -15.44 8.99
C VAL A 120 -8.18 -15.16 10.10
N ALA A 121 -8.64 -16.21 10.77
CA ALA A 121 -9.48 -16.11 11.96
C ALA A 121 -8.93 -17.05 13.05
N PRO A 122 -8.55 -16.54 14.25
CA PRO A 122 -8.62 -15.14 14.72
C PRO A 122 -7.85 -14.16 13.83
N GLY A 123 -8.37 -12.93 13.65
CA GLY A 123 -7.83 -11.94 12.71
C GLY A 123 -6.47 -11.38 13.12
N VAL A 124 -5.76 -10.79 12.15
CA VAL A 124 -4.48 -10.10 12.40
C VAL A 124 -4.63 -9.04 13.50
N ASP A 125 -5.75 -8.33 13.53
CA ASP A 125 -6.12 -7.37 14.57
C ASP A 125 -6.12 -7.98 15.97
N GLN A 126 -6.71 -9.18 16.14
CA GLN A 126 -6.73 -9.88 17.42
C GLN A 126 -5.35 -10.39 17.83
N ILE A 127 -4.55 -10.86 16.86
CA ILE A 127 -3.18 -11.33 17.12
C ILE A 127 -2.32 -10.15 17.58
N ILE A 128 -2.38 -9.01 16.87
CA ILE A 128 -1.67 -7.78 17.25
C ILE A 128 -2.09 -7.32 18.64
N ALA A 129 -3.40 -7.18 18.90
CA ALA A 129 -3.91 -6.71 20.20
C ALA A 129 -3.41 -7.57 21.36
N ARG A 130 -3.45 -8.90 21.22
CA ARG A 130 -2.95 -9.85 22.21
C ARG A 130 -1.44 -9.74 22.43
N THR A 131 -0.68 -9.68 21.34
CA THR A 131 0.80 -9.61 21.42
C THR A 131 1.28 -8.30 22.05
N LEU A 132 0.57 -7.20 21.79
CA LEU A 132 0.87 -5.89 22.41
C LEU A 132 0.35 -5.79 23.85
N GLY A 133 -0.43 -6.74 24.35
CA GLY A 133 -1.07 -6.67 25.65
C GLY A 133 -2.11 -5.55 25.75
N LEU A 134 -2.81 -5.23 24.66
CA LEU A 134 -3.83 -4.19 24.68
C LEU A 134 -5.00 -4.60 25.57
N PRO A 135 -5.69 -3.63 26.21
CA PRO A 135 -6.86 -3.94 27.05
C PRO A 135 -7.91 -4.77 26.30
N GLY A 136 -8.61 -5.68 27.00
CA GLY A 136 -9.64 -6.51 26.40
C GLY A 136 -10.83 -5.73 25.80
N GLY A 137 -10.99 -4.47 26.20
CA GLY A 137 -11.99 -3.54 25.64
C GLY A 137 -11.52 -2.72 24.46
N VAL A 138 -10.29 -2.96 23.91
CA VAL A 138 -9.83 -2.25 22.71
C VAL A 138 -10.79 -2.52 21.54
N GLU A 139 -11.27 -1.44 20.92
CA GLU A 139 -12.13 -1.56 19.74
C GLU A 139 -11.30 -1.89 18.50
N ARG A 140 -11.78 -2.84 17.69
CA ARG A 140 -11.03 -3.30 16.52
C ARG A 140 -11.87 -3.23 15.26
N THR A 141 -11.24 -2.74 14.19
CA THR A 141 -11.81 -2.71 12.85
C THR A 141 -10.82 -3.32 11.87
N LEU A 142 -11.27 -4.33 11.11
CA LEU A 142 -10.49 -4.91 10.01
C LEU A 142 -11.09 -4.45 8.69
N ILE A 143 -10.27 -3.74 7.88
CA ILE A 143 -10.60 -3.29 6.53
C ILE A 143 -9.97 -4.28 5.56
N GLY A 144 -10.79 -5.20 5.05
CA GLY A 144 -10.34 -6.26 4.15
C GLY A 144 -10.64 -5.97 2.69
N PHE A 145 -9.77 -6.44 1.80
CA PHE A 145 -9.99 -6.56 0.36
C PHE A 145 -10.36 -5.27 -0.38
N MET A 146 -9.92 -4.11 0.12
CA MET A 146 -10.09 -2.81 -0.57
C MET A 146 -8.92 -2.46 -1.50
N GLY A 147 -7.82 -3.19 -1.44
CA GLY A 147 -6.65 -2.97 -2.31
C GLY A 147 -5.82 -1.75 -1.91
N CYS A 148 -5.16 -1.16 -2.91
CA CYS A 148 -4.12 -0.17 -2.71
C CYS A 148 -4.57 1.12 -2.00
N TYR A 149 -5.85 1.48 -2.06
CA TYR A 149 -6.36 2.67 -1.36
C TYR A 149 -6.84 2.40 0.08
N ALA A 150 -6.70 1.18 0.59
CA ALA A 150 -7.19 0.83 1.94
C ALA A 150 -6.49 1.63 3.06
N ALA A 151 -5.28 2.14 2.85
CA ALA A 151 -4.63 3.07 3.78
C ALA A 151 -5.45 4.37 3.97
N VAL A 152 -6.01 4.92 2.89
CA VAL A 152 -6.88 6.11 2.98
C VAL A 152 -8.15 5.78 3.76
N ALA A 153 -8.75 4.62 3.49
CA ALA A 153 -9.93 4.16 4.25
C ALA A 153 -9.62 3.97 5.74
N ALA A 154 -8.46 3.41 6.07
CA ALA A 154 -8.01 3.22 7.46
C ALA A 154 -7.76 4.56 8.18
N LEU A 155 -7.05 5.49 7.54
CA LEU A 155 -6.81 6.82 8.07
C LEU A 155 -8.11 7.64 8.20
N ARG A 156 -9.04 7.51 7.24
CA ARG A 156 -10.36 8.11 7.31
C ARG A 156 -11.19 7.56 8.48
N THR A 157 -11.12 6.25 8.71
CA THR A 157 -11.76 5.60 9.87
C THR A 157 -11.17 6.14 11.17
N ALA A 158 -9.86 6.17 11.32
CA ALA A 158 -9.19 6.73 12.48
C ALA A 158 -9.54 8.22 12.70
N ARG A 159 -9.60 8.98 11.60
CA ARG A 159 -10.05 10.40 11.65
C ARG A 159 -11.47 10.52 12.20
N HIS A 160 -12.40 9.66 11.79
CA HIS A 160 -13.77 9.71 12.29
C HIS A 160 -13.84 9.32 13.76
N ILE A 161 -13.11 8.30 14.19
CA ILE A 161 -13.02 7.88 15.59
C ILE A 161 -12.54 9.05 16.46
N VAL A 162 -11.38 9.65 16.16
CA VAL A 162 -10.80 10.74 16.96
C VAL A 162 -11.71 11.98 16.97
N ARG A 163 -12.45 12.24 15.89
CA ARG A 163 -13.42 13.36 15.87
C ARG A 163 -14.66 13.09 16.70
N SER A 164 -15.08 11.85 16.82
CA SER A 164 -16.18 11.43 17.70
C SER A 164 -15.73 11.35 19.15
N GLU A 165 -14.53 10.84 19.36
CA GLU A 165 -13.93 10.61 20.66
C GLU A 165 -12.54 11.26 20.73
N PRO A 166 -12.46 12.54 21.19
CA PRO A 166 -11.21 13.28 21.20
C PRO A 166 -10.09 12.67 22.07
N ALA A 167 -10.44 11.84 23.04
CA ALA A 167 -9.49 11.11 23.87
C ALA A 167 -8.99 9.81 23.22
N ALA A 168 -9.56 9.40 22.07
CA ALA A 168 -9.17 8.18 21.39
C ALA A 168 -7.70 8.23 20.92
N ARG A 169 -7.03 7.10 21.08
CA ARG A 169 -5.70 6.81 20.57
C ARG A 169 -5.82 5.63 19.61
N VAL A 170 -5.78 5.92 18.32
CA VAL A 170 -6.04 4.93 17.27
C VAL A 170 -4.73 4.45 16.68
N LEU A 171 -4.44 3.15 16.84
CA LEU A 171 -3.35 2.49 16.13
C LEU A 171 -3.88 2.02 14.77
N VAL A 172 -3.38 2.61 13.70
CA VAL A 172 -3.67 2.20 12.32
C VAL A 172 -2.55 1.32 11.83
N VAL A 173 -2.86 0.17 11.26
CA VAL A 173 -1.87 -0.78 10.71
C VAL A 173 -2.27 -1.18 9.30
N THR A 174 -1.33 -1.15 8.36
CA THR A 174 -1.48 -1.74 7.03
C THR A 174 -0.45 -2.85 6.87
N VAL A 175 -0.84 -4.02 6.36
CA VAL A 175 0.08 -5.14 6.14
C VAL A 175 -0.30 -5.90 4.88
N GLU A 176 0.67 -6.04 3.98
CA GLU A 176 0.45 -6.67 2.68
C GLU A 176 1.56 -7.64 2.33
N LEU A 177 1.16 -8.85 1.92
CA LEU A 177 2.04 -9.94 1.51
C LEU A 177 1.71 -10.35 0.08
N SER A 178 1.88 -9.42 -0.85
CA SER A 178 1.50 -9.60 -2.26
C SER A 178 2.29 -10.71 -2.94
N THR A 179 3.52 -10.98 -2.49
CA THR A 179 4.37 -12.04 -3.04
C THR A 179 3.82 -13.45 -2.80
N LEU A 180 2.86 -13.62 -1.88
CA LEU A 180 2.15 -14.88 -1.67
C LEU A 180 1.21 -15.24 -2.83
N HIS A 181 0.97 -14.32 -3.77
CA HIS A 181 -0.05 -14.51 -4.82
C HIS A 181 0.52 -14.62 -6.23
N LEU A 182 1.80 -15.00 -6.36
CA LEU A 182 2.41 -15.31 -7.65
C LEU A 182 1.56 -16.37 -8.38
N GLN A 183 1.18 -16.06 -9.62
CA GLN A 183 0.47 -16.98 -10.52
C GLN A 183 1.44 -17.73 -11.42
N ALA A 184 1.09 -18.98 -11.77
CA ALA A 184 1.83 -19.78 -12.74
C ALA A 184 1.47 -19.33 -14.17
N ASP A 185 1.68 -18.06 -14.46
CA ASP A 185 1.37 -17.48 -15.75
C ASP A 185 2.60 -17.42 -16.65
N ARG A 186 2.38 -17.51 -17.96
CA ARG A 186 3.42 -17.45 -18.99
C ARG A 186 3.10 -16.37 -20.03
N ALA A 187 2.14 -15.48 -19.74
CA ALA A 187 1.80 -14.35 -20.57
C ALA A 187 2.49 -13.07 -20.08
N LEU A 188 2.79 -12.18 -21.01
CA LEU A 188 3.53 -10.95 -20.72
C LEU A 188 2.82 -10.03 -19.73
N GLU A 189 1.52 -9.80 -19.92
CA GLU A 189 0.77 -8.84 -19.11
C GLU A 189 0.66 -9.23 -17.62
N PRO A 190 0.28 -10.47 -17.26
CA PRO A 190 0.31 -10.94 -15.87
C PRO A 190 1.70 -10.87 -15.23
N LEU A 191 2.76 -11.21 -15.97
CA LEU A 191 4.13 -11.13 -15.45
C LEU A 191 4.56 -9.67 -15.19
N LEU A 192 4.15 -8.74 -16.05
CA LEU A 192 4.37 -7.30 -15.83
C LEU A 192 3.55 -6.76 -14.64
N ALA A 193 2.34 -7.25 -14.42
CA ALA A 193 1.57 -6.91 -13.23
C ALA A 193 2.29 -7.42 -11.97
N MET A 194 2.71 -8.68 -11.95
CA MET A 194 3.43 -9.28 -10.81
C MET A 194 4.79 -8.64 -10.55
N LEU A 195 5.44 -8.05 -11.57
CA LEU A 195 6.70 -7.31 -11.44
C LEU A 195 6.59 -6.11 -10.48
N GLN A 196 5.40 -5.55 -10.29
CA GLN A 196 5.20 -4.34 -9.48
C GLN A 196 5.22 -4.63 -7.98
N PHE A 197 4.74 -5.80 -7.53
CA PHE A 197 4.35 -6.03 -6.15
C PHE A 197 5.46 -6.60 -5.27
N GLY A 198 5.56 -6.04 -4.05
CA GLY A 198 6.36 -6.52 -2.92
C GLY A 198 5.53 -6.60 -1.63
N ASP A 199 6.16 -7.03 -0.55
CA ASP A 199 5.55 -7.14 0.78
C ASP A 199 5.99 -5.99 1.68
N GLY A 200 5.09 -5.53 2.55
CA GLY A 200 5.40 -4.48 3.50
C GLY A 200 4.29 -4.23 4.51
N ALA A 201 4.64 -3.59 5.60
CA ALA A 201 3.71 -3.14 6.62
C ALA A 201 4.05 -1.73 7.10
N ALA A 202 3.03 -1.00 7.53
CA ALA A 202 3.20 0.28 8.21
C ALA A 202 2.23 0.39 9.39
N ALA A 203 2.62 1.15 10.39
CA ALA A 203 1.80 1.46 11.55
C ALA A 203 1.82 2.95 11.83
N ALA A 204 0.67 3.54 12.18
CA ALA A 204 0.56 4.95 12.52
C ALA A 204 -0.23 5.14 13.82
N LEU A 205 0.15 6.13 14.63
CA LEU A 205 -0.65 6.59 15.75
C LEU A 205 -1.45 7.82 15.33
N VAL A 206 -2.78 7.73 15.46
CA VAL A 206 -3.69 8.86 15.18
C VAL A 206 -4.36 9.31 16.47
N THR A 207 -4.25 10.60 16.78
CA THR A 207 -4.79 11.23 18.01
C THR A 207 -5.29 12.65 17.73
N ALA A 208 -5.89 13.29 18.74
CA ALA A 208 -6.25 14.71 18.70
C ALA A 208 -5.07 15.65 19.02
N THR A 209 -3.95 15.13 19.54
CA THR A 209 -2.77 15.94 19.90
C THR A 209 -2.13 16.52 18.63
N PRO A 210 -1.89 17.85 18.58
CA PRO A 210 -1.24 18.47 17.43
C PRO A 210 0.22 18.04 17.31
N GLN A 211 0.47 16.99 16.53
CA GLN A 211 1.80 16.45 16.27
C GLN A 211 1.81 15.77 14.90
N GLY A 212 2.85 15.97 14.12
CA GLY A 212 3.03 15.36 12.82
C GLY A 212 2.11 15.91 11.73
N LEU A 213 1.22 15.11 11.14
CA LEU A 213 0.33 15.55 10.05
C LEU A 213 -1.13 15.58 10.47
N ALA A 214 -1.75 16.74 10.42
CA ALA A 214 -3.19 16.92 10.56
C ALA A 214 -3.92 16.22 9.40
N ILE A 215 -4.95 15.42 9.69
CA ILE A 215 -5.77 14.74 8.68
C ILE A 215 -6.96 15.64 8.34
N GLY A 216 -6.94 16.22 7.15
CA GLY A 216 -7.95 17.11 6.62
C GLY A 216 -9.16 16.40 6.03
N GLN A 217 -9.73 17.00 4.98
CA GLN A 217 -10.93 16.50 4.31
C GLN A 217 -10.60 15.23 3.49
N PRO A 218 -11.34 14.11 3.67
CA PRO A 218 -11.23 12.96 2.80
C PRO A 218 -11.92 13.21 1.45
N PHE A 219 -11.43 12.50 0.43
CA PHE A 219 -11.94 12.48 -0.92
C PHE A 219 -12.18 11.04 -1.35
N SER A 220 -13.21 10.81 -2.15
CA SER A 220 -13.51 9.51 -2.77
C SER A 220 -14.24 9.73 -4.09
N ALA A 221 -13.78 9.06 -5.15
CA ALA A 221 -14.45 9.05 -6.45
C ALA A 221 -14.23 7.71 -7.15
N THR A 222 -15.28 7.13 -7.71
CA THR A 222 -15.18 5.99 -8.62
C THR A 222 -15.13 6.51 -10.06
N LEU A 223 -14.11 6.10 -10.81
CA LEU A 223 -13.97 6.53 -12.20
C LEU A 223 -14.97 5.78 -13.10
N PRO A 224 -15.70 6.48 -14.01
CA PRO A 224 -16.68 5.84 -14.86
C PRO A 224 -16.06 4.79 -15.78
N GLU A 225 -16.81 3.73 -16.07
CA GLU A 225 -16.47 2.69 -17.06
C GLU A 225 -15.08 2.06 -16.86
N ALA A 226 -14.65 1.94 -15.59
CA ALA A 226 -13.30 1.51 -15.25
C ALA A 226 -13.27 0.37 -14.22
N ALA A 227 -14.42 -0.20 -13.85
CA ALA A 227 -14.54 -1.20 -12.79
C ALA A 227 -13.68 -2.46 -13.03
N GLU A 228 -13.54 -2.87 -14.29
CA GLU A 228 -12.82 -4.08 -14.69
C GLU A 228 -11.31 -3.86 -14.88
N LEU A 229 -10.83 -2.63 -14.85
CA LEU A 229 -9.43 -2.32 -15.17
C LEU A 229 -8.45 -2.70 -14.06
N ILE A 230 -8.91 -2.73 -12.81
CA ILE A 230 -8.16 -3.24 -11.66
C ILE A 230 -9.09 -4.18 -10.90
N ARG A 231 -8.77 -5.46 -10.91
CA ARG A 231 -9.49 -6.51 -10.17
C ARG A 231 -8.54 -7.37 -9.35
N TRP A 232 -9.08 -7.92 -8.26
CA TRP A 232 -8.38 -8.83 -7.36
C TRP A 232 -9.30 -10.00 -7.04
N ASP A 233 -9.11 -11.11 -7.72
CA ASP A 233 -10.00 -12.27 -7.66
C ASP A 233 -9.45 -13.37 -6.76
N ILE A 234 -10.24 -13.90 -5.85
CA ILE A 234 -9.86 -15.06 -5.02
C ILE A 234 -10.05 -16.32 -5.86
N THR A 235 -8.99 -17.09 -6.01
CA THR A 235 -8.97 -18.35 -6.78
C THR A 235 -8.45 -19.51 -5.94
N ASP A 236 -8.49 -20.72 -6.45
CA ASP A 236 -7.91 -21.91 -5.80
C ASP A 236 -6.37 -21.84 -5.68
N ARG A 237 -5.72 -20.94 -6.41
CA ARG A 237 -4.25 -20.76 -6.47
C ARG A 237 -3.79 -19.39 -5.99
N GLY A 238 -4.41 -18.90 -4.94
CA GLY A 238 -4.16 -17.55 -4.41
C GLY A 238 -5.07 -16.53 -5.05
N PHE A 239 -4.71 -15.26 -4.90
CA PHE A 239 -5.49 -14.15 -5.44
C PHE A 239 -4.88 -13.70 -6.77
N ALA A 240 -5.71 -13.62 -7.80
CA ALA A 240 -5.27 -13.23 -9.14
C ALA A 240 -5.53 -11.73 -9.36
N MET A 241 -4.45 -11.00 -9.67
CA MET A 241 -4.52 -9.60 -10.02
C MET A 241 -4.76 -9.45 -11.53
N HIS A 242 -5.79 -8.69 -11.89
CA HIS A 242 -5.92 -8.10 -13.21
C HIS A 242 -5.60 -6.61 -13.13
N LEU A 243 -4.61 -6.18 -13.89
CA LEU A 243 -4.17 -4.79 -13.98
C LEU A 243 -4.02 -4.42 -15.46
N SER A 244 -5.01 -3.70 -15.98
CA SER A 244 -5.02 -3.30 -17.39
C SER A 244 -3.99 -2.20 -17.68
N GLY A 245 -3.35 -2.29 -18.84
CA GLY A 245 -2.49 -1.22 -19.37
C GLY A 245 -3.20 0.10 -19.65
N GLU A 246 -4.54 0.14 -19.64
CA GLU A 246 -5.35 1.36 -19.80
C GLU A 246 -5.42 2.23 -18.53
N VAL A 247 -5.11 1.69 -17.38
CA VAL A 247 -5.25 2.37 -16.07
C VAL A 247 -4.57 3.75 -16.05
N PRO A 248 -3.31 3.93 -16.48
CA PRO A 248 -2.67 5.26 -16.48
C PRO A 248 -3.41 6.27 -17.34
N GLY A 249 -3.92 5.84 -18.50
CA GLY A 249 -4.71 6.69 -19.41
C GLY A 249 -6.02 7.16 -18.79
N ARG A 250 -6.74 6.27 -18.09
CA ARG A 250 -7.98 6.59 -17.38
C ARG A 250 -7.75 7.54 -16.22
N ILE A 251 -6.69 7.33 -15.43
CA ILE A 251 -6.29 8.25 -14.35
C ILE A 251 -5.97 9.63 -14.94
N SER A 252 -5.18 9.68 -16.02
CA SER A 252 -4.82 10.95 -16.66
C SER A 252 -6.05 11.69 -17.17
N THR A 253 -7.02 11.00 -17.76
CA THR A 253 -8.27 11.60 -18.22
C THR A 253 -9.09 12.17 -17.05
N ALA A 254 -9.24 11.39 -15.97
CA ALA A 254 -9.99 11.82 -14.79
C ALA A 254 -9.36 13.03 -14.10
N LEU A 255 -8.04 13.05 -13.93
CA LEU A 255 -7.31 14.15 -13.27
C LEU A 255 -7.18 15.41 -14.16
N ARG A 256 -7.63 15.39 -15.40
CA ARG A 256 -7.79 16.59 -16.22
C ARG A 256 -9.17 17.27 -16.07
N ASP A 257 -10.10 16.62 -15.36
CA ASP A 257 -11.39 17.23 -15.03
C ASP A 257 -11.20 18.27 -13.90
N PRO A 258 -11.39 19.56 -14.16
CA PRO A 258 -11.20 20.60 -13.14
C PRO A 258 -12.15 20.47 -11.95
N ALA A 259 -13.35 19.90 -12.14
CA ALA A 259 -14.31 19.70 -11.05
C ALA A 259 -13.83 18.60 -10.09
N LEU A 260 -13.28 17.51 -10.62
CA LEU A 260 -12.68 16.44 -9.83
C LEU A 260 -11.46 16.96 -9.05
N VAL A 261 -10.58 17.69 -9.73
CA VAL A 261 -9.37 18.26 -9.11
C VAL A 261 -9.75 19.30 -8.04
N ALA A 262 -10.70 20.16 -8.28
CA ALA A 262 -11.19 21.12 -7.28
C ALA A 262 -11.77 20.41 -6.04
N THR A 263 -12.47 19.28 -6.25
CA THR A 263 -12.97 18.46 -5.12
C THR A 263 -11.83 17.81 -4.35
N LEU A 264 -10.83 17.26 -5.06
CA LEU A 264 -9.65 16.62 -4.47
C LEU A 264 -8.80 17.61 -3.65
N THR A 265 -8.53 18.79 -4.22
CA THR A 265 -7.64 19.82 -3.61
C THR A 265 -8.38 20.77 -2.66
N GLY A 266 -9.72 20.73 -2.65
CA GLY A 266 -10.54 21.73 -1.96
C GLY A 266 -10.40 23.13 -2.59
N GLY A 267 -10.02 23.21 -3.86
CA GLY A 267 -9.77 24.46 -4.59
C GLY A 267 -8.54 25.24 -4.12
N ARG A 268 -7.63 24.59 -3.37
CA ARG A 268 -6.40 25.19 -2.83
C ARG A 268 -5.18 24.78 -3.62
N THR A 269 -4.15 25.60 -3.61
CA THR A 269 -2.81 25.22 -4.09
C THR A 269 -2.24 24.12 -3.20
N VAL A 270 -1.69 23.07 -3.82
CA VAL A 270 -1.09 21.92 -3.12
C VAL A 270 0.43 22.07 -3.19
N ASP A 271 1.08 22.08 -2.03
CA ASP A 271 2.53 22.19 -1.89
C ASP A 271 3.23 20.82 -1.69
N ARG A 272 2.47 19.78 -1.37
CA ARG A 272 3.02 18.40 -1.24
C ARG A 272 2.03 17.35 -1.73
N TRP A 273 2.52 16.47 -2.59
CA TRP A 273 1.77 15.31 -3.06
C TRP A 273 2.33 14.01 -2.48
N ALA A 274 1.49 13.22 -1.84
CA ALA A 274 1.77 11.86 -1.40
C ALA A 274 0.91 10.90 -2.24
N VAL A 275 1.43 10.46 -3.38
CA VAL A 275 0.71 9.57 -4.29
C VAL A 275 1.14 8.13 -4.06
N HIS A 276 0.16 7.23 -3.90
CA HIS A 276 0.41 5.79 -3.86
C HIS A 276 1.20 5.36 -5.10
N ALA A 277 2.36 4.80 -4.89
CA ALA A 277 3.25 4.35 -5.95
C ALA A 277 2.82 2.99 -6.51
N GLY A 278 1.68 2.96 -7.20
CA GLY A 278 1.11 1.76 -7.82
C GLY A 278 1.96 1.20 -8.97
N GLY A 279 2.84 2.02 -9.53
CA GLY A 279 3.78 1.76 -10.58
C GLY A 279 4.23 3.07 -11.21
N ARG A 280 5.36 3.08 -11.92
CA ARG A 280 5.92 4.30 -12.54
C ARG A 280 4.90 5.00 -13.45
N SER A 281 4.21 4.24 -14.31
CA SER A 281 3.25 4.80 -15.26
C SER A 281 2.05 5.49 -14.57
N ILE A 282 1.69 5.08 -13.36
CA ILE A 282 0.67 5.73 -12.55
C ILE A 282 1.17 7.10 -12.07
N LEU A 283 2.39 7.15 -11.54
CA LEU A 283 3.01 8.39 -11.08
C LEU A 283 3.19 9.37 -12.25
N ASP A 284 3.67 8.88 -13.40
CA ASP A 284 3.82 9.68 -14.62
C ASP A 284 2.46 10.23 -15.10
N ALA A 285 1.39 9.42 -15.02
CA ALA A 285 0.04 9.86 -15.39
C ALA A 285 -0.49 10.97 -14.48
N VAL A 286 -0.26 10.87 -13.17
CA VAL A 286 -0.64 11.91 -12.20
C VAL A 286 0.16 13.18 -12.43
N GLU A 287 1.48 13.09 -12.55
CA GLU A 287 2.39 14.21 -12.79
C GLU A 287 1.98 15.00 -14.04
N HIS A 288 1.79 14.30 -15.18
CA HIS A 288 1.39 14.94 -16.43
C HIS A 288 -0.04 15.51 -16.41
N ALA A 289 -1.00 14.80 -15.83
CA ALA A 289 -2.40 15.24 -15.81
C ALA A 289 -2.60 16.49 -14.98
N LEU A 290 -1.89 16.60 -13.85
CA LEU A 290 -1.95 17.74 -12.94
C LEU A 290 -0.89 18.81 -13.23
N ALA A 291 -0.07 18.63 -14.28
CA ALA A 291 1.04 19.50 -14.64
C ALA A 291 1.95 19.81 -13.43
N LEU A 292 2.31 18.76 -12.67
CA LEU A 292 3.13 18.91 -11.47
C LEU A 292 4.60 19.19 -11.82
N PRO A 293 5.34 19.90 -10.94
CA PRO A 293 6.81 19.96 -11.03
C PRO A 293 7.43 18.57 -11.05
N VAL A 294 8.59 18.42 -11.68
CA VAL A 294 9.27 17.14 -11.89
C VAL A 294 9.65 16.42 -10.58
N ASP A 295 9.84 17.17 -9.50
CA ASP A 295 10.20 16.72 -8.16
C ASP A 295 9.00 16.51 -7.21
N ALA A 296 7.79 16.87 -7.66
CA ALA A 296 6.59 16.82 -6.82
C ALA A 296 6.24 15.41 -6.29
N LEU A 297 6.66 14.36 -7.01
CA LEU A 297 6.41 12.96 -6.66
C LEU A 297 7.68 12.19 -6.23
N ASP A 298 8.76 12.88 -5.87
CA ASP A 298 10.04 12.24 -5.49
C ASP A 298 9.90 11.28 -4.33
N ASP A 299 9.12 11.63 -3.30
CA ASP A 299 8.85 10.71 -2.18
C ASP A 299 8.14 9.44 -2.63
N SER A 300 7.17 9.55 -3.52
CA SER A 300 6.45 8.41 -4.09
C SER A 300 7.36 7.55 -4.98
N ARG A 301 8.18 8.17 -5.82
CA ARG A 301 9.16 7.48 -6.68
C ARG A 301 10.24 6.79 -5.86
N ALA A 302 10.73 7.41 -4.81
CA ALA A 302 11.72 6.82 -3.91
C ALA A 302 11.16 5.58 -3.16
N VAL A 303 9.89 5.62 -2.74
CA VAL A 303 9.24 4.44 -2.14
C VAL A 303 9.08 3.33 -3.16
N LEU A 304 8.69 3.64 -4.40
CA LEU A 304 8.59 2.65 -5.48
C LEU A 304 9.94 1.99 -5.78
N ALA A 305 10.99 2.77 -5.90
CA ALA A 305 12.34 2.28 -6.17
C ALA A 305 12.82 1.32 -5.07
N ALA A 306 12.67 1.72 -3.81
CA ALA A 306 13.18 0.96 -2.68
C ALA A 306 12.34 -0.28 -2.30
N ASN A 307 11.06 -0.38 -2.71
CA ASN A 307 10.16 -1.39 -2.18
C ASN A 307 9.19 -2.01 -3.20
N GLY A 308 9.05 -1.44 -4.38
CA GLY A 308 7.95 -1.75 -5.28
C GLY A 308 6.59 -1.29 -4.71
N ASN A 309 5.53 -1.86 -5.24
CA ASN A 309 4.15 -1.62 -4.79
C ASN A 309 3.80 -2.60 -3.66
N MET A 310 3.70 -2.12 -2.45
CA MET A 310 3.28 -2.87 -1.25
C MET A 310 1.77 -2.67 -0.97
N SER A 311 0.96 -2.50 -2.02
CA SER A 311 -0.48 -2.26 -1.90
C SER A 311 -0.81 -1.18 -0.86
N SER A 312 -1.70 -1.41 0.11
CA SER A 312 -2.11 -0.41 1.09
C SER A 312 -0.96 0.16 1.94
N ALA A 313 0.11 -0.58 2.16
CA ALA A 313 1.25 -0.07 2.93
C ALA A 313 2.03 1.02 2.19
N THR A 314 2.06 1.02 0.86
CA THR A 314 2.87 1.94 0.05
C THR A 314 2.62 3.41 0.38
N LEU A 315 1.34 3.83 0.45
CA LEU A 315 0.99 5.23 0.75
C LEU A 315 1.48 5.64 2.15
N MET A 316 1.44 4.73 3.11
CA MET A 316 1.94 4.99 4.46
C MET A 316 3.46 5.21 4.49
N PHE A 317 4.23 4.49 3.66
CA PHE A 317 5.66 4.74 3.48
C PHE A 317 5.93 6.10 2.87
N VAL A 318 5.12 6.53 1.90
CA VAL A 318 5.22 7.89 1.32
C VAL A 318 4.94 8.94 2.39
N LEU A 319 3.86 8.80 3.17
CA LEU A 319 3.53 9.70 4.26
C LEU A 319 4.60 9.71 5.37
N ALA A 320 5.25 8.57 5.64
CA ALA A 320 6.37 8.50 6.58
C ALA A 320 7.58 9.32 6.11
N ARG A 321 7.83 9.40 4.80
CA ARG A 321 8.87 10.29 4.23
C ARG A 321 8.47 11.76 4.36
N VAL A 322 7.21 12.08 4.02
CA VAL A 322 6.67 13.44 4.16
C VAL A 322 6.79 13.94 5.61
N LEU A 323 6.50 13.09 6.60
CA LEU A 323 6.64 13.42 8.03
C LEU A 323 8.06 13.83 8.43
N ARG A 324 9.07 13.31 7.75
CA ARG A 324 10.50 13.61 8.00
C ARG A 324 11.02 14.77 7.15
N GLY A 325 10.21 15.25 6.22
CA GLY A 325 10.57 16.32 5.29
C GLY A 325 10.30 17.73 5.83
N VAL A 326 10.23 18.67 4.91
CA VAL A 326 9.87 20.07 5.23
C VAL A 326 8.39 20.17 5.62
N PRO A 327 8.03 21.17 6.46
CA PRO A 327 6.63 21.40 6.81
C PRO A 327 5.74 21.62 5.59
N VAL A 328 4.52 21.11 5.67
CA VAL A 328 3.51 21.12 4.60
C VAL A 328 2.35 22.03 5.01
N GLU A 329 1.97 22.96 4.16
CA GLU A 329 0.81 23.84 4.41
C GLU A 329 -0.49 23.21 3.91
N HIS A 330 -0.44 22.56 2.73
CA HIS A 330 -1.58 21.87 2.13
C HIS A 330 -1.13 20.72 1.24
N GLY A 331 -1.06 19.53 1.81
CA GLY A 331 -0.73 18.31 1.09
C GLY A 331 -1.96 17.49 0.71
N ILE A 332 -1.83 16.69 -0.33
CA ILE A 332 -2.83 15.70 -0.75
C ILE A 332 -2.19 14.31 -0.78
N ALA A 333 -2.80 13.38 -0.03
CA ALA A 333 -2.55 11.95 -0.16
C ALA A 333 -3.58 11.37 -1.13
N LEU A 334 -3.12 10.58 -2.13
CA LEU A 334 -3.97 10.04 -3.20
C LEU A 334 -3.57 8.60 -3.53
N ALA A 335 -4.55 7.73 -3.64
CA ALA A 335 -4.36 6.34 -4.04
C ALA A 335 -5.44 5.91 -5.04
N PHE A 336 -5.05 4.99 -5.94
CA PHE A 336 -5.96 4.32 -6.87
C PHE A 336 -5.92 2.82 -6.61
N GLY A 337 -7.02 2.11 -6.86
CA GLY A 337 -7.10 0.67 -6.61
C GLY A 337 -8.29 0.01 -7.28
N PRO A 338 -8.70 -1.19 -6.85
CA PRO A 338 -9.74 -1.99 -7.48
C PRO A 338 -11.02 -1.23 -7.79
N GLY A 339 -11.62 -1.54 -8.95
CA GLY A 339 -12.73 -0.78 -9.49
C GLY A 339 -12.33 0.59 -10.04
N LEU A 340 -11.03 0.88 -10.10
CA LEU A 340 -10.42 2.15 -10.43
C LEU A 340 -11.07 3.31 -9.66
N ALA A 341 -11.19 3.15 -8.35
CA ALA A 341 -11.56 4.22 -7.46
C ALA A 341 -10.33 5.06 -7.09
N ALA A 342 -10.54 6.37 -6.96
CA ALA A 342 -9.59 7.34 -6.43
C ALA A 342 -9.99 7.70 -5.00
N GLU A 343 -9.14 7.40 -4.04
CA GLU A 343 -9.33 7.71 -2.64
C GLU A 343 -8.21 8.63 -2.16
N GLY A 344 -8.55 9.63 -1.38
CA GLY A 344 -7.55 10.58 -0.91
C GLY A 344 -7.96 11.31 0.37
N LEU A 345 -7.04 12.06 0.90
CA LEU A 345 -7.27 13.00 2.00
C LEU A 345 -6.29 14.17 1.93
N ALA A 346 -6.74 15.34 2.37
CA ALA A 346 -5.85 16.46 2.57
C ALA A 346 -5.07 16.27 3.89
N PHE A 347 -3.85 16.82 3.94
CA PHE A 347 -3.05 16.85 5.16
C PHE A 347 -2.26 18.16 5.26
N ALA A 348 -1.80 18.48 6.46
CA ALA A 348 -0.90 19.60 6.71
C ALA A 348 -0.02 19.28 7.92
N SER A 349 1.17 19.86 8.02
CA SER A 349 1.97 19.77 9.24
C SER A 349 1.23 20.39 10.42
N ALA A 350 1.37 19.76 11.59
CA ALA A 350 0.88 20.36 12.83
C ALA A 350 1.58 21.71 13.07
N ALA A 351 0.80 22.71 13.47
CA ALA A 351 1.29 24.05 13.79
C ALA A 351 2.03 24.07 15.13
#